data_d230deafb6fef25f24e4b0c06e29bd2d
#
_entry.id   d230deafb6fef25f24e4b0c06e29bd2d
#
_cell.length_a   1.000
_cell.length_b   1.000
_cell.length_c   1.000
_cell.angle_alpha   90.00
_cell.angle_beta   90.00
_cell.angle_gamma   90.00
#
_symmetry.space_group_name_H-M   'P 1'
#
loop_
_entity.id
_entity.type
_entity.pdbx_description
1 polymer ?
#
loop_
_entity_poly.entity_id
_entity_poly.type
_entity_poly.pdbx_seq_one_letter_code
_entity_poly.pdbx_strand_id
1 'polypeptide(L)'
;IINNVFTETVVYGVERSFIDSVVAGSKKAVEDALSDMTTGSLYYSVFDGGEYMHDRTAPISIDANIYKLEFVPFAAAKTPTVIATFGCHPESASYDWSDDGSGDLLPFDKKFSADFIWYTEKVMNAAGYNFIFIQGNVSTVTSGRSNSNDGLDTNAHSTAVRYGYEIGYILL
;
A
#
# COMPACT_ATOMS: atom_id res chain seq x y z
N ILE A 1 -1.48 30.17 -23.28
CA ILE A 1 -0.36 29.41 -22.64
C ILE A 1 -0.89 28.16 -21.95
N ILE A 2 -2.00 28.24 -21.20
CA ILE A 2 -2.61 27.09 -20.54
C ILE A 2 -3.13 26.04 -21.53
N ASN A 3 -3.64 26.50 -22.69
CA ASN A 3 -4.17 25.57 -23.70
C ASN A 3 -3.11 24.67 -24.33
N ASN A 4 -1.86 25.11 -24.47
CA ASN A 4 -0.82 24.28 -25.06
C ASN A 4 -0.31 23.20 -24.10
N VAL A 5 -0.30 23.46 -22.79
CA VAL A 5 0.13 22.47 -21.80
C VAL A 5 -0.87 21.31 -21.73
N PHE A 6 -2.16 21.62 -21.83
CA PHE A 6 -3.21 20.58 -21.79
C PHE A 6 -3.41 19.87 -23.12
N THR A 7 -3.16 20.52 -24.25
CA THR A 7 -3.38 19.90 -25.57
C THR A 7 -2.41 18.76 -25.83
N GLU A 8 -1.14 18.93 -25.54
CA GLU A 8 -0.16 17.83 -25.77
C GLU A 8 -0.37 16.65 -24.81
N THR A 9 -0.65 16.95 -23.53
CA THR A 9 -0.85 15.89 -22.52
C THR A 9 -2.16 15.12 -22.72
N VAL A 10 -3.21 15.77 -23.17
CA VAL A 10 -4.54 15.15 -23.33
C VAL A 10 -4.70 14.51 -24.71
N VAL A 11 -4.10 15.07 -25.76
CA VAL A 11 -4.24 14.55 -27.14
C VAL A 11 -3.46 13.24 -27.34
N TYR A 12 -2.30 13.10 -26.71
CA TYR A 12 -1.49 11.89 -26.86
C TYR A 12 -1.83 10.81 -25.86
N GLY A 13 -2.50 11.14 -24.74
CA GLY A 13 -2.95 10.17 -23.74
C GLY A 13 -1.82 9.24 -23.28
N VAL A 14 -2.19 8.02 -22.94
CA VAL A 14 -1.24 6.95 -22.61
C VAL A 14 -0.74 6.29 -23.89
N GLU A 15 0.57 6.04 -23.99
CA GLU A 15 1.15 5.34 -25.11
C GLU A 15 0.48 3.99 -25.33
N ARG A 16 0.16 3.68 -26.59
CA ARG A 16 -0.48 2.43 -26.98
C ARG A 16 0.31 1.21 -26.52
N SER A 17 1.63 1.26 -26.65
CA SER A 17 2.55 0.20 -26.22
C SER A 17 2.43 -0.10 -24.73
N PHE A 18 2.22 0.94 -23.89
CA PHE A 18 1.98 0.76 -22.46
C PHE A 18 0.66 0.03 -22.20
N ILE A 19 -0.44 0.47 -22.84
CA ILE A 19 -1.75 -0.18 -22.71
C ILE A 19 -1.67 -1.64 -23.15
N ASP A 20 -1.05 -1.92 -24.30
CA ASP A 20 -0.90 -3.27 -24.84
C ASP A 20 -0.09 -4.15 -23.88
N SER A 21 0.95 -3.61 -23.23
CA SER A 21 1.74 -4.30 -22.22
C SER A 21 0.92 -4.62 -20.96
N VAL A 22 0.09 -3.68 -20.48
CA VAL A 22 -0.79 -3.89 -19.34
C VAL A 22 -1.83 -4.97 -19.66
N VAL A 23 -2.45 -4.92 -20.83
CA VAL A 23 -3.43 -5.93 -21.26
C VAL A 23 -2.78 -7.32 -21.36
N ALA A 24 -1.62 -7.42 -22.01
CA ALA A 24 -0.90 -8.69 -22.14
C ALA A 24 -0.47 -9.26 -20.78
N GLY A 25 0.05 -8.39 -19.89
CA GLY A 25 0.43 -8.77 -18.52
C GLY A 25 -0.76 -9.23 -17.69
N SER A 26 -1.88 -8.52 -17.76
CA SER A 26 -3.12 -8.89 -17.04
C SER A 26 -3.67 -10.23 -17.54
N LYS A 27 -3.69 -10.44 -18.87
CA LYS A 27 -4.11 -11.72 -19.45
C LYS A 27 -3.24 -12.86 -18.96
N LYS A 28 -1.92 -12.69 -19.02
CA LYS A 28 -0.96 -13.70 -18.54
C LYS A 28 -1.15 -13.99 -17.04
N ALA A 29 -1.33 -12.99 -16.22
CA ALA A 29 -1.56 -13.15 -14.78
C ALA A 29 -2.82 -14.00 -14.49
N VAL A 30 -3.90 -13.79 -15.25
CA VAL A 30 -5.12 -14.60 -15.12
C VAL A 30 -4.88 -16.04 -15.58
N GLU A 31 -4.20 -16.25 -16.68
CA GLU A 31 -3.86 -17.59 -17.19
C GLU A 31 -2.96 -18.35 -16.20
N ASP A 32 -1.96 -17.69 -15.64
CA ASP A 32 -1.08 -18.27 -14.62
C ASP A 32 -1.87 -18.63 -13.35
N ALA A 33 -2.74 -17.74 -12.88
CA ALA A 33 -3.58 -17.98 -11.70
C ALA A 33 -4.54 -19.16 -11.91
N LEU A 34 -5.16 -19.27 -13.07
CA LEU A 34 -6.04 -20.39 -13.39
C LEU A 34 -5.27 -21.73 -13.46
N SER A 35 -4.05 -21.72 -13.96
CA SER A 35 -3.20 -22.92 -14.02
C SER A 35 -2.67 -23.35 -12.66
N ASP A 36 -2.57 -22.41 -11.71
CA ASP A 36 -2.06 -22.64 -10.34
C ASP A 36 -3.17 -22.87 -9.31
N MET A 37 -4.43 -22.93 -9.73
CA MET A 37 -5.58 -23.16 -8.84
C MET A 37 -5.41 -24.44 -8.00
N THR A 38 -5.74 -24.32 -6.72
CA THR A 38 -5.72 -25.44 -5.78
C THR A 38 -6.87 -25.30 -4.77
N THR A 39 -7.18 -26.39 -4.10
CA THR A 39 -8.15 -26.40 -3.00
C THR A 39 -7.46 -26.03 -1.69
N GLY A 40 -8.19 -25.39 -0.79
CA GLY A 40 -7.68 -24.96 0.52
C GLY A 40 -8.80 -24.48 1.43
N SER A 41 -8.41 -24.00 2.60
CA SER A 41 -9.28 -23.33 3.56
C SER A 41 -9.14 -21.81 3.40
N LEU A 42 -10.26 -21.11 3.53
CA LEU A 42 -10.29 -19.65 3.55
C LEU A 42 -10.69 -19.15 4.93
N TYR A 43 -9.87 -18.30 5.50
CA TYR A 43 -10.09 -17.66 6.80
C TYR A 43 -10.30 -16.17 6.64
N TYR A 44 -11.16 -15.61 7.47
CA TYR A 44 -11.42 -14.18 7.51
C TYR A 44 -11.15 -13.66 8.92
N SER A 45 -10.44 -12.53 9.02
CA SER A 45 -10.15 -11.86 10.28
C SER A 45 -10.26 -10.35 10.12
N VAL A 46 -10.53 -9.67 11.21
CA VAL A 46 -10.62 -8.22 11.29
C VAL A 46 -9.80 -7.75 12.47
N PHE A 47 -8.99 -6.74 12.26
CA PHE A 47 -8.14 -6.14 13.28
C PHE A 47 -8.39 -4.63 13.36
N ASP A 48 -8.17 -4.04 14.52
CA ASP A 48 -8.21 -2.60 14.69
C ASP A 48 -6.94 -1.97 14.11
N GLY A 49 -7.10 -1.06 13.17
CA GLY A 49 -6.04 -0.29 12.53
C GLY A 49 -6.14 1.21 12.79
N GLY A 50 -6.98 1.64 13.73
CA GLY A 50 -7.27 3.06 13.97
C GLY A 50 -6.06 3.90 14.34
N GLU A 51 -5.02 3.29 14.94
CA GLU A 51 -3.78 3.99 15.28
C GLU A 51 -2.90 4.33 14.05
N TYR A 52 -3.12 3.66 12.92
CA TYR A 52 -2.34 3.84 11.69
C TYR A 52 -2.97 4.82 10.71
N MET A 53 -4.13 5.36 11.02
CA MET A 53 -4.88 6.22 10.11
C MET A 53 -5.34 7.51 10.74
N HIS A 54 -5.54 8.52 9.90
CA HIS A 54 -6.05 9.82 10.28
C HIS A 54 -6.95 10.38 9.17
N ASP A 55 -8.15 10.83 9.53
CA ASP A 55 -9.02 11.59 8.62
C ASP A 55 -8.77 13.08 8.82
N ARG A 56 -8.43 13.76 7.73
CA ARG A 56 -8.12 15.19 7.72
C ARG A 56 -9.34 16.09 7.57
N THR A 57 -10.50 15.53 7.29
CA THR A 57 -11.69 16.30 6.90
C THR A 57 -12.87 15.99 7.82
N ALA A 58 -13.42 17.05 8.44
CA ALA A 58 -14.66 16.91 9.23
C ALA A 58 -15.90 16.83 8.32
N PRO A 59 -16.94 16.04 8.69
CA PRO A 59 -17.00 15.19 9.85
C PRO A 59 -16.13 13.94 9.72
N ILE A 60 -15.45 13.55 10.79
CA ILE A 60 -14.61 12.35 10.80
C ILE A 60 -15.47 11.11 10.52
N SER A 61 -15.10 10.37 9.49
CA SER A 61 -15.78 9.13 9.09
C SER A 61 -14.75 8.13 8.55
N ILE A 62 -14.28 7.25 9.42
CA ILE A 62 -13.27 6.24 9.09
C ILE A 62 -13.77 4.83 9.36
N ASP A 63 -13.41 3.91 8.47
CA ASP A 63 -13.42 2.49 8.77
C ASP A 63 -12.01 2.12 9.27
N ALA A 64 -11.88 1.99 10.58
CA ALA A 64 -10.61 1.75 11.23
C ALA A 64 -10.13 0.30 11.15
N ASN A 65 -10.83 -0.56 10.42
CA ASN A 65 -10.51 -1.97 10.39
C ASN A 65 -9.46 -2.30 9.32
N ILE A 66 -8.60 -3.23 9.68
CA ILE A 66 -7.76 -3.99 8.74
C ILE A 66 -8.46 -5.33 8.51
N TYR A 67 -8.82 -5.60 7.28
CA TYR A 67 -9.47 -6.87 6.91
C TYR A 67 -8.46 -7.81 6.31
N LYS A 68 -8.48 -9.07 6.75
CA LYS A 68 -7.60 -10.14 6.26
C LYS A 68 -8.42 -11.29 5.70
N LEU A 69 -8.11 -11.71 4.47
CA LEU A 69 -8.46 -13.01 3.95
C LEU A 69 -7.18 -13.85 3.85
N GLU A 70 -7.21 -15.04 4.43
CA GLU A 70 -6.08 -15.95 4.40
C GLU A 70 -6.50 -17.25 3.72
N PHE A 71 -5.86 -17.57 2.61
CA PHE A 71 -6.04 -18.84 1.93
C PHE A 71 -4.88 -19.77 2.28
N VAL A 72 -5.23 -20.91 2.88
CA VAL A 72 -4.28 -21.98 3.24
C VAL A 72 -4.52 -23.18 2.33
N PRO A 73 -3.62 -23.45 1.37
CA PRO A 73 -3.76 -24.60 0.48
C PRO A 73 -3.68 -25.93 1.24
N PHE A 74 -4.44 -26.95 0.80
CA PHE A 74 -4.29 -28.31 1.34
C PHE A 74 -3.01 -29.00 0.86
N ALA A 75 -2.47 -28.57 -0.27
CA ALA A 75 -1.21 -29.08 -0.80
C ALA A 75 -0.04 -28.41 -0.06
N ALA A 76 0.70 -29.18 0.73
CA ALA A 76 1.81 -28.70 1.55
C ALA A 76 2.94 -28.01 0.76
N ALA A 77 3.06 -28.26 -0.53
CA ALA A 77 4.04 -27.60 -1.40
C ALA A 77 3.61 -26.22 -1.89
N LYS A 78 2.38 -25.79 -1.62
CA LYS A 78 1.84 -24.50 -2.02
C LYS A 78 1.93 -23.50 -0.88
N THR A 79 2.35 -22.29 -1.20
CA THR A 79 2.47 -21.20 -0.24
C THR A 79 1.09 -20.62 0.11
N PRO A 80 0.77 -20.43 1.39
CA PRO A 80 -0.45 -19.74 1.78
C PRO A 80 -0.41 -18.28 1.33
N THR A 81 -1.58 -17.70 1.08
CA THR A 81 -1.71 -16.33 0.59
C THR A 81 -2.59 -15.52 1.53
N VAL A 82 -2.10 -14.36 1.91
CA VAL A 82 -2.87 -13.35 2.65
C VAL A 82 -3.21 -12.18 1.73
N ILE A 83 -4.49 -11.85 1.70
CA ILE A 83 -5.00 -10.63 1.09
C ILE A 83 -5.44 -9.73 2.23
N ALA A 84 -4.85 -8.53 2.33
CA ALA A 84 -5.23 -7.53 3.30
C ALA A 84 -5.80 -6.28 2.62
N THR A 85 -6.81 -5.68 3.23
CA THR A 85 -7.33 -4.39 2.82
C THR A 85 -7.41 -3.44 4.01
N PHE A 86 -7.06 -2.19 3.78
CA PHE A 86 -7.01 -1.15 4.78
C PHE A 86 -7.35 0.20 4.14
N GLY A 87 -8.21 0.96 4.81
CA GLY A 87 -8.82 2.18 4.25
C GLY A 87 -8.01 3.45 4.51
N CYS A 88 -6.71 3.48 4.19
CA CYS A 88 -5.93 4.71 4.27
C CYS A 88 -4.96 4.86 3.12
N HIS A 89 -4.66 6.10 2.73
CA HIS A 89 -3.60 6.38 1.76
C HIS A 89 -2.23 6.01 2.35
N PRO A 90 -1.37 5.30 1.62
CA PRO A 90 0.00 5.00 2.04
C PRO A 90 0.90 6.23 1.85
N GLU A 91 0.79 7.17 2.76
CA GLU A 91 1.46 8.49 2.71
C GLU A 91 2.32 8.75 3.95
N SER A 92 2.74 7.70 4.67
CA SER A 92 3.53 7.85 5.91
C SER A 92 4.90 8.49 5.66
N ALA A 93 5.46 8.32 4.46
CA ALA A 93 6.75 8.87 4.05
C ALA A 93 6.63 10.10 3.15
N SER A 94 5.43 10.66 2.95
CA SER A 94 5.17 11.70 1.95
C SER A 94 5.86 13.04 2.21
N TYR A 95 6.36 13.25 3.43
CA TYR A 95 7.00 14.49 3.86
C TYR A 95 8.41 14.27 4.42
N ASP A 96 9.04 13.17 4.09
CA ASP A 96 10.45 12.98 4.44
C ASP A 96 11.32 13.93 3.61
N TRP A 97 11.26 15.20 4.00
CA TRP A 97 12.25 16.18 3.67
C TRP A 97 13.43 15.87 4.58
N SER A 98 14.22 14.88 4.22
CA SER A 98 15.47 14.65 4.94
C SER A 98 16.33 15.89 4.76
N ASP A 99 16.28 16.75 5.77
CA ASP A 99 17.30 17.74 5.98
C ASP A 99 18.57 16.96 6.34
N ASP A 100 19.48 16.85 5.39
CA ASP A 100 20.80 16.23 5.63
C ASP A 100 21.68 17.18 6.47
N GLY A 101 21.11 18.25 7.01
CA GLY A 101 21.83 19.26 7.76
C GLY A 101 22.53 20.32 6.88
N SER A 102 22.37 20.24 5.56
CA SER A 102 22.94 21.25 4.64
C SER A 102 22.07 22.48 4.53
N GLY A 103 20.81 22.41 4.99
CA GLY A 103 19.78 23.44 4.78
C GLY A 103 19.21 23.45 3.37
N ASP A 104 19.73 22.64 2.48
CA ASP A 104 19.15 22.38 1.17
C ASP A 104 18.12 21.26 1.29
N LEU A 105 16.87 21.56 0.95
CA LEU A 105 15.85 20.55 0.76
C LEU A 105 16.35 19.63 -0.36
N LEU A 106 16.82 18.45 0.02
CA LEU A 106 17.19 17.46 -0.98
C LEU A 106 15.97 17.25 -1.90
N PRO A 107 16.15 17.41 -3.22
CA PRO A 107 15.07 17.14 -4.13
C PRO A 107 14.57 15.75 -3.79
N PHE A 108 13.29 15.63 -3.52
CA PHE A 108 12.58 14.37 -3.34
C PHE A 108 13.13 13.43 -4.40
N ASP A 109 14.09 12.62 -4.00
CA ASP A 109 14.81 11.76 -4.93
C ASP A 109 13.72 10.91 -5.54
N LYS A 110 13.48 11.08 -6.81
CA LYS A 110 12.36 10.57 -7.63
C LYS A 110 12.18 9.05 -7.49
N LYS A 111 12.14 8.56 -6.25
CA LYS A 111 11.98 7.16 -5.88
C LYS A 111 10.52 6.89 -5.65
N PHE A 112 10.02 5.88 -6.33
CA PHE A 112 8.73 5.31 -5.98
C PHE A 112 8.87 4.50 -4.69
N SER A 113 7.91 4.68 -3.79
CA SER A 113 7.81 3.91 -2.56
C SER A 113 6.41 3.32 -2.45
N ALA A 114 6.32 2.07 -1.99
CA ALA A 114 5.05 1.48 -1.58
C ALA A 114 4.71 1.78 -0.11
N ASP A 115 5.46 2.71 0.52
CA ASP A 115 5.24 3.15 1.89
C ASP A 115 5.20 1.98 2.89
N PHE A 116 4.28 1.98 3.87
CA PHE A 116 4.14 0.91 4.85
C PHE A 116 3.84 -0.46 4.24
N ILE A 117 3.19 -0.50 3.07
CA ILE A 117 2.81 -1.74 2.39
C ILE A 117 4.04 -2.61 2.09
N TRP A 118 5.15 -2.00 1.68
CA TRP A 118 6.41 -2.70 1.42
C TRP A 118 6.95 -3.42 2.65
N TYR A 119 6.87 -2.79 3.81
CA TYR A 119 7.37 -3.38 5.05
C TYR A 119 6.43 -4.44 5.60
N THR A 120 5.11 -4.28 5.41
CA THR A 120 4.12 -5.32 5.69
C THR A 120 4.40 -6.57 4.85
N GLU A 121 4.62 -6.40 3.55
CA GLU A 121 4.96 -7.51 2.66
C GLU A 121 6.22 -8.24 3.10
N LYS A 122 7.26 -7.53 3.54
CA LYS A 122 8.48 -8.15 4.07
C LYS A 122 8.22 -9.06 5.26
N VAL A 123 7.36 -8.65 6.18
CA VAL A 123 6.99 -9.49 7.34
C VAL A 123 6.25 -10.74 6.86
N MET A 124 5.28 -10.58 6.00
CA MET A 124 4.48 -11.69 5.47
C MET A 124 5.33 -12.68 4.70
N ASN A 125 6.20 -12.19 3.81
CA ASN A 125 7.11 -13.05 3.03
C ASN A 125 8.11 -13.79 3.94
N ALA A 126 8.64 -13.12 4.96
CA ALA A 126 9.53 -13.75 5.95
C ALA A 126 8.83 -14.84 6.76
N ALA A 127 7.52 -14.73 6.97
CA ALA A 127 6.71 -15.74 7.63
C ALA A 127 6.21 -16.84 6.67
N GLY A 128 6.57 -16.80 5.41
CA GLY A 128 6.26 -17.84 4.41
C GLY A 128 4.89 -17.65 3.73
N TYR A 129 4.35 -16.44 3.70
CA TYR A 129 3.10 -16.11 3.01
C TYR A 129 3.37 -15.36 1.71
N ASN A 130 2.55 -15.60 0.68
CA ASN A 130 2.33 -14.62 -0.36
C ASN A 130 1.45 -13.50 0.20
N PHE A 131 1.75 -12.25 -0.17
CA PHE A 131 1.01 -11.11 0.33
C PHE A 131 0.43 -10.27 -0.82
N ILE A 132 -0.83 -9.90 -0.70
CA ILE A 132 -1.54 -9.01 -1.62
C ILE A 132 -2.20 -7.92 -0.79
N PHE A 133 -1.90 -6.67 -1.10
CA PHE A 133 -2.58 -5.52 -0.52
C PHE A 133 -3.61 -4.98 -1.52
N ILE A 134 -4.83 -4.80 -1.05
CA ILE A 134 -5.90 -4.13 -1.80
C ILE A 134 -6.25 -2.86 -1.08
N GLN A 135 -6.09 -1.73 -1.76
CA GLN A 135 -6.46 -0.43 -1.21
C GLN A 135 -7.95 -0.40 -0.88
N GLY A 136 -8.25 -0.12 0.38
CA GLY A 136 -9.62 0.08 0.84
C GLY A 136 -10.16 1.47 0.48
N ASN A 137 -11.24 1.87 1.16
CA ASN A 137 -11.83 3.19 1.01
C ASN A 137 -10.90 4.25 1.63
N VAL A 138 -10.36 5.13 0.81
CA VAL A 138 -9.33 6.09 1.25
C VAL A 138 -9.86 7.50 1.46
N SER A 139 -10.58 8.06 0.50
CA SER A 139 -11.08 9.43 0.54
C SER A 139 -10.05 10.41 1.15
N THR A 140 -10.35 10.98 2.31
CA THR A 140 -9.48 11.91 3.06
C THR A 140 -8.63 11.25 4.13
N VAL A 141 -8.70 9.94 4.24
CA VAL A 141 -7.99 9.15 5.25
C VAL A 141 -6.58 8.83 4.80
N THR A 142 -5.59 9.16 5.61
CA THR A 142 -4.17 8.93 5.32
C THR A 142 -3.50 8.14 6.42
N SER A 143 -2.41 7.47 6.08
CA SER A 143 -1.49 6.94 7.08
C SER A 143 -0.65 8.07 7.68
N GLY A 144 -0.48 8.05 8.98
CA GLY A 144 0.25 9.07 9.71
C GLY A 144 -0.64 10.01 10.52
N ARG A 145 -0.12 10.53 11.60
CA ARG A 145 -0.81 11.46 12.48
C ARG A 145 -0.47 12.90 12.10
N SER A 146 -1.46 13.75 11.92
CA SER A 146 -1.20 15.16 11.55
C SER A 146 -0.73 16.04 12.70
N ASN A 147 -0.80 15.59 13.97
CA ASN A 147 -0.43 16.37 15.13
C ASN A 147 0.03 15.45 16.26
N SER A 148 1.28 15.05 16.25
CA SER A 148 1.83 14.39 17.41
C SER A 148 2.51 15.41 18.33
N ASN A 149 1.92 15.65 19.48
CA ASN A 149 2.59 16.28 20.62
C ASN A 149 3.62 15.31 21.27
N ASP A 150 3.82 14.14 20.69
CA ASP A 150 4.69 13.07 21.20
C ASP A 150 6.11 13.14 20.65
N GLY A 151 6.41 14.15 19.83
CA GLY A 151 7.75 14.36 19.28
C GLY A 151 8.18 13.35 18.20
N LEU A 152 7.27 12.47 17.77
CA LEU A 152 7.53 11.59 16.64
C LEU A 152 7.23 12.34 15.33
N ASP A 153 8.20 12.33 14.44
CA ASP A 153 7.97 12.82 13.08
C ASP A 153 7.01 11.86 12.36
N THR A 154 5.77 12.31 12.22
CA THR A 154 4.64 11.48 11.80
C THR A 154 4.57 11.24 10.32
N ASN A 155 5.46 11.87 9.55
CA ASN A 155 5.51 11.76 8.11
C ASN A 155 6.90 11.33 7.60
N ALA A 156 7.73 10.80 8.48
CA ALA A 156 9.06 10.32 8.14
C ALA A 156 9.02 8.89 7.56
N HIS A 157 10.03 8.56 6.80
CA HIS A 157 10.25 7.20 6.31
C HIS A 157 10.25 6.16 7.44
N SER A 158 10.77 6.52 8.61
CA SER A 158 10.71 5.69 9.83
C SER A 158 9.28 5.32 10.25
N THR A 159 8.31 6.19 9.99
CA THR A 159 6.89 5.91 10.26
C THR A 159 6.36 4.84 9.32
N ALA A 160 6.67 4.91 8.03
CA ALA A 160 6.32 3.87 7.06
C ALA A 160 6.93 2.51 7.45
N VAL A 161 8.19 2.51 7.88
CA VAL A 161 8.87 1.31 8.38
C VAL A 161 8.13 0.72 9.58
N ARG A 162 7.89 1.55 10.60
CA ARG A 162 7.22 1.13 11.83
C ARG A 162 5.82 0.58 11.57
N TYR A 163 4.99 1.34 10.87
CA TYR A 163 3.61 0.92 10.55
C TYR A 163 3.59 -0.37 9.74
N GLY A 164 4.47 -0.50 8.76
CA GLY A 164 4.52 -1.70 7.96
C GLY A 164 4.89 -2.94 8.75
N TYR A 165 5.86 -2.84 9.66
CA TYR A 165 6.21 -3.96 10.54
C TYR A 165 5.08 -4.28 11.53
N GLU A 166 4.50 -3.28 12.20
CA GLU A 166 3.42 -3.47 13.16
C GLU A 166 2.19 -4.09 12.50
N ILE A 167 1.74 -3.56 11.35
CA ILE A 167 0.63 -4.15 10.57
C ILE A 167 0.97 -5.57 10.12
N GLY A 168 2.19 -5.81 9.66
CA GLY A 168 2.64 -7.14 9.29
C GLY A 168 2.53 -8.15 10.44
N TYR A 169 2.93 -7.76 11.65
CA TYR A 169 2.80 -8.63 12.83
C TYR A 169 1.36 -8.82 13.30
N ILE A 170 0.48 -7.83 13.11
CA ILE A 170 -0.96 -7.98 13.38
C ILE A 170 -1.59 -9.02 12.44
N LEU A 171 -1.11 -9.07 11.19
CA LEU A 171 -1.63 -9.99 10.18
C LEU A 171 -1.13 -11.44 10.34
N LEU A 172 -0.10 -11.69 11.12
CA LEU A 172 0.38 -13.05 11.43
C LEU A 172 -0.49 -13.72 12.48
#